data_88e96cfe826ee32f276f9f93f4c197ce
#
_entry.id   88e96cfe826ee32f276f9f93f4c197ce
#
_cell.length_a   1.000
_cell.length_b   1.000
_cell.length_c   1.000
_cell.angle_alpha   90.00
_cell.angle_beta   90.00
_cell.angle_gamma   90.00
#
_symmetry.space_group_name_H-M   'P 1'
#
loop_
_entity.id
_entity.type
_entity.pdbx_description
1 polymer ?
#
loop_
_entity_poly.entity_id
_entity_poly.type
_entity_poly.pdbx_seq_one_letter_code
_entity_poly.pdbx_strand_id
1 'polypeptide(L)'
;MPNTQNLELYQERNIDMDKKPEFHGSDLEKIEEYYHIPKEEIICFSANVNPLGLSKKVKKELASNLDVITRYPDRNYTSLREAIGNYCSADPSHIVVGNGSTELISLLISQRAPKKALLLGPTYSEYSRELSLIGASTETYHLQEENDFHLNVDDFLSHCTEDVALVIICNPNNPTSSAIKKNDMEQIICQCKKRNIFVMIDETYVEFAPCIEEITAIPLTKRYDNLMVIRGVSKFYAAPGLRFGYGITSSEAFLKSLHQHQNPWSLNSVGAYTGELLLKDTDYFHETRALILSERARMFARLSHMDGYKPYAGY
;
A
#
# COMPACT_ATOMS: atom_id res chain seq x y z
N MET A 1 -24.50 18.03 -11.10
CA MET A 1 -24.99 17.69 -12.43
C MET A 1 -23.78 17.71 -13.38
N PRO A 2 -23.52 16.69 -14.18
CA PRO A 2 -22.43 16.74 -15.16
C PRO A 2 -22.67 17.93 -16.11
N ASN A 3 -21.60 18.67 -16.38
CA ASN A 3 -21.62 19.85 -17.24
C ASN A 3 -22.05 19.43 -18.65
N THR A 4 -23.00 20.15 -19.27
CA THR A 4 -23.55 19.85 -20.60
C THR A 4 -22.47 19.71 -21.68
N GLN A 5 -21.35 20.41 -21.57
CA GLN A 5 -20.20 20.27 -22.49
C GLN A 5 -19.52 18.88 -22.41
N ASN A 6 -19.54 18.22 -21.26
CA ASN A 6 -19.01 16.85 -21.14
C ASN A 6 -19.96 15.82 -21.79
N LEU A 7 -21.28 16.05 -21.75
CA LEU A 7 -22.25 15.16 -22.40
C LEU A 7 -22.13 15.20 -23.93
N GLU A 8 -21.85 16.37 -24.52
CA GLU A 8 -21.63 16.50 -25.97
C GLU A 8 -20.35 15.76 -26.40
N LEU A 9 -19.25 15.88 -25.64
CA LEU A 9 -17.99 15.15 -25.89
C LEU A 9 -18.17 13.62 -25.81
N TYR A 10 -19.01 13.14 -24.91
CA TYR A 10 -19.32 11.69 -24.79
C TYR A 10 -20.18 11.20 -25.95
N GLN A 11 -21.12 12.01 -26.44
CA GLN A 11 -21.99 11.68 -27.61
C GLN A 11 -21.18 11.65 -28.90
N GLU A 12 -20.24 12.59 -29.11
CA GLU A 12 -19.35 12.62 -30.28
C GLU A 12 -18.42 11.39 -30.35
N ARG A 13 -18.12 10.74 -29.22
CA ARG A 13 -17.21 9.59 -29.15
C ARG A 13 -17.91 8.24 -29.06
N ASN A 14 -19.24 8.18 -29.15
CA ASN A 14 -20.04 6.93 -29.02
C ASN A 14 -19.77 6.13 -27.73
N ILE A 15 -19.51 6.82 -26.63
CA ILE A 15 -19.19 6.18 -25.34
C ILE A 15 -20.50 5.74 -24.66
N ASP A 16 -20.66 4.46 -24.46
CA ASP A 16 -21.78 3.86 -23.73
C ASP A 16 -21.53 3.95 -22.20
N MET A 17 -22.08 4.98 -21.57
CA MET A 17 -21.91 5.24 -20.13
C MET A 17 -22.55 4.16 -19.24
N ASP A 18 -23.56 3.43 -19.75
CA ASP A 18 -24.23 2.36 -19.02
C ASP A 18 -23.40 1.07 -18.95
N LYS A 19 -22.37 0.97 -19.79
CA LYS A 19 -21.43 -0.16 -19.86
C LYS A 19 -20.01 0.20 -19.48
N LYS A 20 -19.85 1.27 -18.71
CA LYS A 20 -18.50 1.68 -18.25
C LYS A 20 -17.85 0.54 -17.47
N PRO A 21 -16.72 -0.01 -17.95
CA PRO A 21 -15.99 -1.04 -17.22
C PRO A 21 -15.38 -0.48 -15.94
N GLU A 22 -15.15 -1.34 -14.96
CA GLU A 22 -14.35 -1.00 -13.80
C GLU A 22 -12.88 -0.88 -14.21
N PHE A 23 -12.28 0.28 -13.94
CA PHE A 23 -10.87 0.55 -14.20
C PHE A 23 -10.07 0.54 -12.91
N HIS A 24 -8.96 -0.16 -12.91
CA HIS A 24 -7.91 0.07 -11.91
C HIS A 24 -7.18 1.38 -12.25
N GLY A 25 -6.66 2.10 -11.23
CA GLY A 25 -6.02 3.40 -11.42
C GLY A 25 -4.79 3.43 -12.35
N SER A 26 -4.27 2.27 -12.76
CA SER A 26 -3.15 2.14 -13.71
C SER A 26 -3.55 1.53 -15.06
N ASP A 27 -4.83 1.31 -15.33
CA ASP A 27 -5.32 0.65 -16.55
C ASP A 27 -5.47 1.67 -17.71
N LEU A 28 -4.39 2.39 -18.04
CA LEU A 28 -4.41 3.43 -19.08
C LEU A 28 -4.80 2.88 -20.44
N GLU A 29 -4.40 1.66 -20.78
CA GLU A 29 -4.73 0.97 -22.02
C GLU A 29 -6.23 0.74 -22.15
N LYS A 30 -6.91 0.30 -21.09
CA LYS A 30 -8.38 0.13 -21.08
C LYS A 30 -9.11 1.46 -21.17
N ILE A 31 -8.55 2.51 -20.54
CA ILE A 31 -9.10 3.86 -20.62
C ILE A 31 -8.96 4.41 -22.04
N GLU A 32 -7.80 4.23 -22.68
CA GLU A 32 -7.55 4.58 -24.08
C GLU A 32 -8.56 3.86 -24.99
N GLU A 33 -8.73 2.57 -24.83
CA GLU A 33 -9.66 1.77 -25.63
C GLU A 33 -11.12 2.23 -25.45
N TYR A 34 -11.54 2.47 -24.20
CA TYR A 34 -12.94 2.82 -23.90
C TYR A 34 -13.30 4.26 -24.27
N TYR A 35 -12.40 5.23 -23.99
CA TYR A 35 -12.65 6.66 -24.25
C TYR A 35 -12.10 7.14 -25.58
N HIS A 36 -11.35 6.34 -26.31
CA HIS A 36 -10.67 6.71 -27.56
C HIS A 36 -9.77 7.95 -27.41
N ILE A 37 -9.11 8.07 -26.28
CA ILE A 37 -8.15 9.11 -25.95
C ILE A 37 -6.77 8.47 -25.91
N PRO A 38 -5.77 8.91 -26.71
CA PRO A 38 -4.41 8.40 -26.64
C PRO A 38 -3.89 8.46 -25.19
N LYS A 39 -3.26 7.40 -24.70
CA LYS A 39 -2.79 7.35 -23.30
C LYS A 39 -1.78 8.42 -22.96
N GLU A 40 -1.05 8.93 -23.95
CA GLU A 40 -0.10 10.05 -23.83
C GLU A 40 -0.79 11.39 -23.54
N GLU A 41 -2.09 11.51 -23.87
CA GLU A 41 -2.93 12.70 -23.60
C GLU A 41 -3.68 12.60 -22.28
N ILE A 42 -3.64 11.43 -21.61
CA ILE A 42 -4.35 11.21 -20.35
C ILE A 42 -3.55 11.81 -19.19
N ILE A 43 -4.16 12.77 -18.49
CA ILE A 43 -3.61 13.26 -17.22
C ILE A 43 -4.07 12.32 -16.10
N CYS A 44 -3.14 11.50 -15.61
CA CYS A 44 -3.43 10.47 -14.60
C CYS A 44 -3.46 11.05 -13.18
N PHE A 45 -4.63 11.00 -12.54
CA PHE A 45 -4.82 11.39 -11.13
C PHE A 45 -4.97 10.18 -10.18
N SER A 46 -4.80 8.96 -10.67
CA SER A 46 -5.20 7.73 -9.96
C SER A 46 -4.05 6.83 -9.53
N ALA A 47 -2.86 6.92 -10.14
CA ALA A 47 -1.77 5.99 -9.86
C ALA A 47 -1.06 6.24 -8.53
N ASN A 48 -1.14 7.46 -7.97
CA ASN A 48 -0.50 7.88 -6.72
C ASN A 48 1.01 7.58 -6.66
N VAL A 49 1.68 7.69 -7.80
CA VAL A 49 3.12 7.46 -7.92
C VAL A 49 3.86 8.79 -7.79
N ASN A 50 4.99 8.79 -7.08
CA ASN A 50 5.84 9.96 -6.90
C ASN A 50 6.18 10.64 -8.25
N PRO A 51 5.87 11.93 -8.44
CA PRO A 51 6.09 12.64 -9.70
C PRO A 51 7.57 12.86 -10.04
N LEU A 52 8.50 12.73 -9.09
CA LEU A 52 9.94 12.82 -9.34
C LEU A 52 10.47 11.65 -10.19
N GLY A 53 9.69 10.56 -10.28
CA GLY A 53 10.12 9.34 -10.94
C GLY A 53 11.21 8.61 -10.15
N LEU A 54 11.83 7.59 -10.73
CA LEU A 54 12.90 6.82 -10.10
C LEU A 54 14.13 7.71 -9.86
N SER A 55 14.75 7.60 -8.68
CA SER A 55 15.98 8.31 -8.31
C SER A 55 17.02 8.24 -9.43
N LYS A 56 17.56 9.40 -9.81
CA LYS A 56 18.60 9.51 -10.87
C LYS A 56 19.88 8.75 -10.47
N LYS A 57 20.24 8.76 -9.17
CA LYS A 57 21.38 8.05 -8.63
C LYS A 57 21.18 6.54 -8.76
N VAL A 58 20.02 6.04 -8.31
CA VAL A 58 19.66 4.62 -8.40
C VAL A 58 19.56 4.16 -9.86
N LYS A 59 18.96 4.98 -10.73
CA LYS A 59 18.87 4.69 -12.18
C LYS A 59 20.24 4.54 -12.83
N LYS A 60 21.19 5.43 -12.51
CA LYS A 60 22.57 5.35 -13.00
C LYS A 60 23.29 4.12 -12.49
N GLU A 61 23.16 3.82 -11.21
CA GLU A 61 23.81 2.67 -10.58
C GLU A 61 23.27 1.36 -11.15
N LEU A 62 21.95 1.23 -11.30
CA LEU A 62 21.32 0.07 -11.94
C LEU A 62 21.80 -0.11 -13.38
N ALA A 63 21.87 0.95 -14.18
CA ALA A 63 22.34 0.88 -15.56
C ALA A 63 23.79 0.38 -15.67
N SER A 64 24.63 0.72 -14.69
CA SER A 64 26.02 0.25 -14.62
C SER A 64 26.18 -1.18 -14.11
N ASN A 65 25.13 -1.78 -13.56
CA ASN A 65 25.14 -3.10 -12.91
C ASN A 65 24.07 -4.04 -13.47
N LEU A 66 23.67 -3.88 -14.73
CA LEU A 66 22.62 -4.72 -15.35
C LEU A 66 22.99 -6.22 -15.38
N ASP A 67 24.26 -6.56 -15.24
CA ASP A 67 24.72 -7.96 -15.16
C ASP A 67 24.10 -8.75 -13.98
N VAL A 68 23.44 -8.07 -13.04
CA VAL A 68 22.66 -8.73 -11.96
C VAL A 68 21.58 -9.65 -12.54
N ILE A 69 21.09 -9.40 -13.76
CA ILE A 69 20.08 -10.23 -14.42
C ILE A 69 20.61 -11.61 -14.84
N THR A 70 21.93 -11.78 -14.94
CA THR A 70 22.54 -13.03 -15.40
C THR A 70 22.64 -14.12 -14.33
N ARG A 71 22.27 -13.79 -13.08
CA ARG A 71 22.34 -14.66 -11.90
C ARG A 71 21.04 -14.69 -11.13
N TYR A 72 20.74 -15.83 -10.51
CA TYR A 72 19.69 -15.88 -9.51
C TYR A 72 20.05 -14.97 -8.33
N PRO A 73 19.09 -14.28 -7.71
CA PRO A 73 19.35 -13.57 -6.46
C PRO A 73 19.69 -14.55 -5.35
N ASP A 74 20.32 -14.07 -4.29
CA ASP A 74 20.45 -14.83 -3.04
C ASP A 74 19.09 -15.36 -2.60
N ARG A 75 18.99 -16.67 -2.38
CA ARG A 75 17.72 -17.32 -2.01
C ARG A 75 17.10 -16.75 -0.76
N ASN A 76 17.91 -16.27 0.17
CA ASN A 76 17.49 -15.70 1.43
C ASN A 76 17.39 -14.16 1.38
N TYR A 77 17.78 -13.53 0.27
CA TYR A 77 17.83 -12.07 0.11
C TYR A 77 18.56 -11.38 1.28
N THR A 78 19.66 -11.93 1.75
CA THR A 78 20.36 -11.56 2.98
C THR A 78 20.68 -10.07 3.02
N SER A 79 21.39 -9.56 2.01
CA SER A 79 21.77 -8.13 1.95
C SER A 79 20.57 -7.20 1.84
N LEU A 80 19.53 -7.61 1.11
CA LEU A 80 18.28 -6.84 1.01
C LEU A 80 17.53 -6.80 2.35
N ARG A 81 17.43 -7.93 3.06
CA ARG A 81 16.80 -8.00 4.39
C ARG A 81 17.57 -7.16 5.42
N GLU A 82 18.91 -7.13 5.34
CA GLU A 82 19.73 -6.23 6.15
C GLU A 82 19.47 -4.75 5.81
N ALA A 83 19.35 -4.40 4.52
CA ALA A 83 19.01 -3.05 4.09
C ALA A 83 17.63 -2.61 4.59
N ILE A 84 16.62 -3.50 4.50
CA ILE A 84 15.28 -3.25 5.05
C ILE A 84 15.34 -3.12 6.58
N GLY A 85 16.08 -4.01 7.25
CA GLY A 85 16.25 -3.97 8.70
C GLY A 85 16.83 -2.64 9.18
N ASN A 86 17.86 -2.13 8.51
CA ASN A 86 18.45 -0.83 8.79
C ASN A 86 17.47 0.31 8.52
N TYR A 87 16.74 0.28 7.40
CA TYR A 87 15.76 1.29 7.02
C TYR A 87 14.56 1.35 7.98
N CYS A 88 14.08 0.20 8.44
CA CYS A 88 12.91 0.07 9.30
C CYS A 88 13.23 -0.05 10.80
N SER A 89 14.50 -0.13 11.20
CA SER A 89 14.92 -0.47 12.57
C SER A 89 14.31 -1.79 13.05
N ALA A 90 14.28 -2.78 12.15
CA ALA A 90 13.71 -4.12 12.38
C ALA A 90 14.78 -5.21 12.30
N ASP A 91 14.52 -6.36 12.95
CA ASP A 91 15.41 -7.52 12.85
C ASP A 91 15.31 -8.12 11.43
N PRO A 92 16.42 -8.30 10.71
CA PRO A 92 16.41 -8.94 9.39
C PRO A 92 15.79 -10.34 9.38
N SER A 93 15.84 -11.08 10.50
CA SER A 93 15.20 -12.40 10.62
C SER A 93 13.67 -12.35 10.59
N HIS A 94 13.08 -11.20 10.90
CA HIS A 94 11.63 -10.96 10.92
C HIS A 94 11.09 -10.42 9.58
N ILE A 95 11.94 -10.34 8.55
CA ILE A 95 11.61 -9.74 7.26
C ILE A 95 11.39 -10.82 6.21
N VAL A 96 10.29 -10.70 5.48
CA VAL A 96 10.01 -11.45 4.24
C VAL A 96 9.94 -10.47 3.08
N VAL A 97 10.55 -10.82 1.94
CA VAL A 97 10.51 -10.01 0.72
C VAL A 97 9.61 -10.69 -0.31
N GLY A 98 9.00 -9.91 -1.20
CA GLY A 98 8.08 -10.45 -2.21
C GLY A 98 8.08 -9.66 -3.51
N ASN A 99 7.46 -10.25 -4.52
CA ASN A 99 7.24 -9.67 -5.83
C ASN A 99 6.14 -8.59 -5.80
N GLY A 100 6.45 -7.49 -5.12
CA GLY A 100 5.52 -6.43 -4.72
C GLY A 100 4.80 -6.76 -3.42
N SER A 101 4.21 -5.73 -2.81
CA SER A 101 3.34 -5.89 -1.62
C SER A 101 2.15 -6.80 -1.92
N THR A 102 1.65 -6.82 -3.16
CA THR A 102 0.51 -7.63 -3.58
C THR A 102 0.75 -9.13 -3.39
N GLU A 103 1.96 -9.65 -3.73
CA GLU A 103 2.29 -11.05 -3.45
C GLU A 103 2.21 -11.38 -1.96
N LEU A 104 2.72 -10.48 -1.12
CA LEU A 104 2.72 -10.67 0.33
C LEU A 104 1.32 -10.60 0.93
N ILE A 105 0.46 -9.72 0.41
CA ILE A 105 -0.96 -9.64 0.79
C ILE A 105 -1.66 -10.97 0.44
N SER A 106 -1.51 -11.42 -0.79
CA SER A 106 -2.07 -12.68 -1.28
C SER A 106 -1.60 -13.89 -0.47
N LEU A 107 -0.29 -13.96 -0.22
CA LEU A 107 0.33 -15.02 0.55
C LEU A 107 -0.14 -14.99 2.02
N LEU A 108 -0.21 -13.82 2.66
CA LEU A 108 -0.73 -13.67 4.01
C LEU A 108 -2.18 -14.18 4.10
N ILE A 109 -3.05 -13.70 3.21
CA ILE A 109 -4.47 -14.07 3.20
C ILE A 109 -4.63 -15.57 2.98
N SER A 110 -3.90 -16.15 2.02
CA SER A 110 -3.98 -17.59 1.74
C SER A 110 -3.46 -18.45 2.91
N GLN A 111 -2.38 -18.02 3.58
CA GLN A 111 -1.80 -18.78 4.69
C GLN A 111 -2.57 -18.61 6.01
N ARG A 112 -3.22 -17.47 6.24
CA ARG A 112 -4.12 -17.26 7.37
C ARG A 112 -5.46 -17.92 7.14
N ALA A 113 -5.90 -18.04 5.89
CA ALA A 113 -7.14 -18.68 5.45
C ALA A 113 -8.35 -18.31 6.35
N PRO A 114 -8.62 -17.01 6.59
CA PRO A 114 -9.70 -16.61 7.48
C PRO A 114 -11.06 -17.04 6.92
N LYS A 115 -11.97 -17.48 7.76
CA LYS A 115 -13.38 -17.66 7.34
C LYS A 115 -14.07 -16.31 7.18
N LYS A 116 -13.73 -15.35 8.04
CA LYS A 116 -14.22 -13.97 7.99
C LYS A 116 -13.09 -13.00 8.27
N ALA A 117 -13.04 -11.92 7.49
CA ALA A 117 -12.13 -10.81 7.69
C ALA A 117 -12.89 -9.49 7.87
N LEU A 118 -12.34 -8.60 8.71
CA LEU A 118 -12.82 -7.23 8.88
C LEU A 118 -11.86 -6.27 8.18
N LEU A 119 -12.39 -5.45 7.27
CA LEU A 119 -11.66 -4.41 6.56
C LEU A 119 -12.00 -3.04 7.13
N LEU A 120 -11.01 -2.15 7.20
CA LEU A 120 -11.23 -0.72 7.45
C LEU A 120 -11.43 -0.02 6.10
N GLY A 121 -12.64 0.45 5.82
CA GLY A 121 -13.04 1.02 4.54
C GLY A 121 -13.55 2.47 4.60
N PRO A 122 -13.69 3.15 3.45
CA PRO A 122 -13.31 2.64 2.12
C PRO A 122 -11.80 2.39 2.03
N THR A 123 -11.38 1.35 1.30
CA THR A 123 -9.97 0.97 1.21
C THR A 123 -9.61 0.36 -0.15
N TYR A 124 -8.37 -0.08 -0.31
CA TYR A 124 -7.86 -0.69 -1.52
C TYR A 124 -8.62 -1.99 -1.86
N SER A 125 -9.16 -2.07 -3.07
CA SER A 125 -10.07 -3.14 -3.50
C SER A 125 -9.45 -4.54 -3.55
N GLU A 126 -8.11 -4.62 -3.71
CA GLU A 126 -7.44 -5.92 -3.79
C GLU A 126 -7.56 -6.75 -2.51
N TYR A 127 -7.76 -6.14 -1.35
CA TYR A 127 -7.98 -6.92 -0.12
C TYR A 127 -9.26 -7.77 -0.22
N SER A 128 -10.37 -7.15 -0.63
CA SER A 128 -11.64 -7.86 -0.83
C SER A 128 -11.53 -8.91 -1.92
N ARG A 129 -10.81 -8.58 -3.01
CA ARG A 129 -10.56 -9.50 -4.11
C ARG A 129 -9.79 -10.75 -3.63
N GLU A 130 -8.68 -10.58 -2.95
CA GLU A 130 -7.87 -11.70 -2.44
C GLU A 130 -8.63 -12.57 -1.43
N LEU A 131 -9.43 -11.95 -0.55
CA LEU A 131 -10.32 -12.68 0.36
C LEU A 131 -11.38 -13.48 -0.39
N SER A 132 -11.97 -12.93 -1.44
CA SER A 132 -12.95 -13.63 -2.26
C SER A 132 -12.39 -14.86 -2.96
N LEU A 133 -11.12 -14.83 -3.38
CA LEU A 133 -10.45 -15.96 -4.05
C LEU A 133 -10.33 -17.20 -3.16
N ILE A 134 -10.30 -17.01 -1.84
CA ILE A 134 -10.27 -18.11 -0.87
C ILE A 134 -11.65 -18.43 -0.25
N GLY A 135 -12.71 -17.76 -0.73
CA GLY A 135 -14.07 -17.95 -0.22
C GLY A 135 -14.31 -17.38 1.17
N ALA A 136 -13.48 -16.44 1.64
CA ALA A 136 -13.66 -15.76 2.92
C ALA A 136 -14.83 -14.77 2.85
N SER A 137 -15.63 -14.68 3.91
CA SER A 137 -16.58 -13.59 4.08
C SER A 137 -15.86 -12.31 4.52
N THR A 138 -16.35 -11.17 4.06
CA THR A 138 -15.75 -9.87 4.34
C THR A 138 -16.78 -8.95 4.96
N GLU A 139 -16.44 -8.38 6.10
CA GLU A 139 -17.15 -7.25 6.70
C GLU A 139 -16.31 -6.00 6.53
N THR A 140 -16.93 -4.86 6.21
CA THR A 140 -16.23 -3.58 6.08
C THR A 140 -16.78 -2.60 7.09
N TYR A 141 -15.90 -2.14 8.00
CA TYR A 141 -16.18 -0.99 8.84
C TYR A 141 -15.91 0.28 8.04
N HIS A 142 -16.94 1.09 7.82
CA HIS A 142 -16.84 2.29 6.99
C HIS A 142 -16.48 3.52 7.84
N LEU A 143 -15.34 4.12 7.54
CA LEU A 143 -14.99 5.45 8.04
C LEU A 143 -16.02 6.46 7.54
N GLN A 144 -16.46 7.35 8.43
CA GLN A 144 -17.53 8.29 8.15
C GLN A 144 -16.99 9.66 7.76
N GLU A 145 -17.60 10.27 6.75
CA GLU A 145 -17.26 11.62 6.28
C GLU A 145 -17.47 12.67 7.38
N GLU A 146 -18.50 12.51 8.20
CA GLU A 146 -18.84 13.41 9.32
C GLU A 146 -17.73 13.49 10.37
N ASN A 147 -16.87 12.48 10.43
CA ASN A 147 -15.70 12.43 11.30
C ASN A 147 -14.38 12.66 10.53
N ASP A 148 -14.45 13.30 9.35
CA ASP A 148 -13.29 13.49 8.45
C ASP A 148 -12.53 12.19 8.20
N PHE A 149 -13.24 11.06 8.11
CA PHE A 149 -12.70 9.71 7.95
C PHE A 149 -11.71 9.28 9.05
N HIS A 150 -11.81 9.86 10.25
CA HIS A 150 -11.06 9.38 11.41
C HIS A 150 -11.73 8.17 12.04
N LEU A 151 -10.90 7.23 12.49
CA LEU A 151 -11.37 5.99 13.12
C LEU A 151 -11.84 6.24 14.56
N ASN A 152 -13.04 5.73 14.89
CA ASN A 152 -13.44 5.48 16.28
C ASN A 152 -12.98 4.07 16.67
N VAL A 153 -11.96 3.98 17.52
CA VAL A 153 -11.31 2.71 17.87
C VAL A 153 -12.23 1.76 18.63
N ASP A 154 -13.00 2.28 19.58
CA ASP A 154 -13.89 1.44 20.41
C ASP A 154 -15.05 0.88 19.57
N ASP A 155 -15.61 1.70 18.69
CA ASP A 155 -16.64 1.29 17.75
C ASP A 155 -16.10 0.25 16.76
N PHE A 156 -14.94 0.47 16.17
CA PHE A 156 -14.26 -0.51 15.30
C PHE A 156 -14.02 -1.85 16.02
N LEU A 157 -13.56 -1.81 17.26
CA LEU A 157 -13.31 -3.01 18.06
C LEU A 157 -14.60 -3.77 18.40
N SER A 158 -15.77 -3.13 18.37
CA SER A 158 -17.06 -3.82 18.55
C SER A 158 -17.38 -4.75 17.36
N HIS A 159 -16.85 -4.44 16.16
CA HIS A 159 -16.96 -5.28 14.96
C HIS A 159 -15.95 -6.45 14.92
N CYS A 160 -14.95 -6.47 15.81
CA CYS A 160 -14.02 -7.59 15.94
C CYS A 160 -14.69 -8.75 16.70
N THR A 161 -15.73 -9.35 16.13
CA THR A 161 -16.52 -10.45 16.70
C THR A 161 -15.73 -11.77 16.71
N GLU A 162 -16.23 -12.80 17.42
CA GLU A 162 -15.53 -14.10 17.59
C GLU A 162 -15.29 -14.85 16.27
N ASP A 163 -16.07 -14.59 15.25
CA ASP A 163 -15.95 -15.18 13.92
C ASP A 163 -14.92 -14.48 13.02
N VAL A 164 -14.46 -13.28 13.39
CA VAL A 164 -13.40 -12.56 12.67
C VAL A 164 -12.04 -13.17 13.00
N ALA A 165 -11.28 -13.60 11.98
CA ALA A 165 -9.96 -14.18 12.14
C ALA A 165 -8.82 -13.29 11.61
N LEU A 166 -9.15 -12.31 10.77
CA LEU A 166 -8.21 -11.38 10.16
C LEU A 166 -8.78 -9.95 10.13
N VAL A 167 -7.98 -8.99 10.55
CA VAL A 167 -8.23 -7.56 10.37
C VAL A 167 -7.24 -7.02 9.37
N ILE A 168 -7.70 -6.23 8.40
CA ILE A 168 -6.84 -5.57 7.40
C ILE A 168 -7.03 -4.07 7.47
N ILE A 169 -5.92 -3.35 7.64
CA ILE A 169 -5.87 -1.89 7.78
C ILE A 169 -4.82 -1.33 6.83
N CYS A 170 -5.20 -0.37 5.99
CA CYS A 170 -4.26 0.46 5.24
C CYS A 170 -3.94 1.72 6.06
N ASN A 171 -2.67 2.01 6.32
CA ASN A 171 -2.27 3.12 7.19
C ASN A 171 -0.98 3.84 6.73
N PRO A 172 -1.04 5.07 6.17
CA PRO A 172 -2.24 5.86 5.87
C PRO A 172 -3.19 5.20 4.90
N ASN A 173 -4.50 5.46 5.06
CA ASN A 173 -5.52 4.80 4.27
C ASN A 173 -5.60 5.34 2.83
N ASN A 174 -5.79 4.46 1.89
CA ASN A 174 -6.16 4.76 0.52
C ASN A 174 -7.64 4.38 0.31
N PRO A 175 -8.57 5.32 -0.01
CA PRO A 175 -8.31 6.65 -0.59
C PRO A 175 -8.37 7.83 0.39
N THR A 176 -8.77 7.67 1.65
CA THR A 176 -9.13 8.77 2.56
C THR A 176 -7.94 9.59 3.05
N SER A 177 -6.72 9.06 2.92
CA SER A 177 -5.49 9.66 3.46
C SER A 177 -5.49 9.85 4.99
N SER A 178 -6.51 9.37 5.70
CA SER A 178 -6.53 9.35 7.16
C SER A 178 -5.53 8.33 7.71
N ALA A 179 -5.00 8.57 8.90
CA ALA A 179 -4.10 7.64 9.55
C ALA A 179 -4.48 7.38 11.00
N ILE A 180 -4.23 6.17 11.45
CA ILE A 180 -4.38 5.73 12.82
C ILE A 180 -3.03 5.96 13.52
N LYS A 181 -3.05 6.68 14.65
CA LYS A 181 -1.84 6.90 15.45
C LYS A 181 -1.40 5.61 16.14
N LYS A 182 -0.10 5.54 16.42
CA LYS A 182 0.53 4.33 16.97
C LYS A 182 -0.13 3.82 18.27
N ASN A 183 -0.59 4.71 19.15
CA ASN A 183 -1.24 4.28 20.40
C ASN A 183 -2.59 3.62 20.14
N ASP A 184 -3.39 4.18 19.23
CA ASP A 184 -4.69 3.62 18.84
C ASP A 184 -4.49 2.31 18.08
N MET A 185 -3.49 2.27 17.21
CA MET A 185 -3.09 1.04 16.49
C MET A 185 -2.65 -0.05 17.47
N GLU A 186 -1.89 0.30 18.49
CA GLU A 186 -1.49 -0.64 19.54
C GLU A 186 -2.69 -1.18 20.32
N GLN A 187 -3.68 -0.32 20.64
CA GLN A 187 -4.93 -0.75 21.28
C GLN A 187 -5.64 -1.78 20.41
N ILE A 188 -5.78 -1.53 19.10
CA ILE A 188 -6.41 -2.45 18.15
C ILE A 188 -5.66 -3.80 18.14
N ILE A 189 -4.35 -3.80 17.93
CA ILE A 189 -3.54 -5.02 17.85
C ILE A 189 -3.63 -5.83 19.14
N CYS A 190 -3.56 -5.16 20.30
CA CYS A 190 -3.65 -5.81 21.61
C CYS A 190 -5.01 -6.48 21.81
N GLN A 191 -6.11 -5.80 21.46
CA GLN A 191 -7.46 -6.37 21.59
C GLN A 191 -7.69 -7.52 20.58
N CYS A 192 -7.18 -7.38 19.36
CA CYS A 192 -7.18 -8.44 18.35
C CYS A 192 -6.40 -9.67 18.86
N LYS A 193 -5.23 -9.49 19.50
CA LYS A 193 -4.46 -10.61 20.09
C LYS A 193 -5.25 -11.39 21.12
N LYS A 194 -5.98 -10.70 22.01
CA LYS A 194 -6.82 -11.35 23.03
C LYS A 194 -7.96 -12.20 22.43
N ARG A 195 -8.37 -11.88 21.19
CA ARG A 195 -9.44 -12.57 20.45
C ARG A 195 -8.92 -13.54 19.39
N ASN A 196 -7.61 -13.84 19.37
CA ASN A 196 -6.93 -14.65 18.35
C ASN A 196 -7.10 -14.13 16.90
N ILE A 197 -7.27 -12.83 16.73
CA ILE A 197 -7.36 -12.17 15.45
C ILE A 197 -5.96 -11.74 15.00
N PHE A 198 -5.59 -12.09 13.77
CA PHE A 198 -4.37 -11.59 13.16
C PHE A 198 -4.61 -10.23 12.51
N VAL A 199 -3.62 -9.34 12.54
CA VAL A 199 -3.72 -7.99 11.98
C VAL A 199 -2.71 -7.84 10.85
N MET A 200 -3.17 -7.47 9.67
CA MET A 200 -2.35 -7.02 8.55
C MET A 200 -2.45 -5.51 8.43
N ILE A 201 -1.31 -4.84 8.42
CA ILE A 201 -1.23 -3.38 8.21
C ILE A 201 -0.45 -3.12 6.94
N ASP A 202 -1.10 -2.47 5.97
CA ASP A 202 -0.47 -2.02 4.75
C ASP A 202 -0.01 -0.56 4.92
N GLU A 203 1.31 -0.38 4.98
CA GLU A 203 1.97 0.92 5.10
C GLU A 203 2.58 1.40 3.77
N THR A 204 1.99 1.03 2.62
CA THR A 204 2.49 1.43 1.29
C THR A 204 2.63 2.95 1.11
N TYR A 205 1.90 3.74 1.90
CA TYR A 205 1.91 5.21 1.81
C TYR A 205 2.58 5.89 3.01
N VAL A 206 3.19 5.15 3.92
CA VAL A 206 3.68 5.69 5.19
C VAL A 206 4.78 6.74 5.02
N GLU A 207 5.64 6.62 3.99
CA GLU A 207 6.70 7.56 3.72
C GLU A 207 6.20 8.97 3.33
N PHE A 208 4.96 9.07 2.85
CA PHE A 208 4.32 10.36 2.53
C PHE A 208 3.79 11.10 3.77
N ALA A 209 3.70 10.44 4.91
CA ALA A 209 3.19 11.04 6.14
C ALA A 209 4.13 12.11 6.71
N PRO A 210 3.62 13.19 7.33
CA PRO A 210 4.44 14.23 7.97
C PRO A 210 5.36 13.69 9.06
N CYS A 211 4.87 12.74 9.86
CA CYS A 211 5.62 12.09 10.94
C CYS A 211 5.37 10.58 10.90
N ILE A 212 6.32 9.84 10.31
CA ILE A 212 6.23 8.39 10.14
C ILE A 212 6.17 7.70 11.52
N GLU A 213 6.94 8.18 12.47
CA GLU A 213 7.10 7.61 13.80
C GLU A 213 5.81 7.62 14.63
N GLU A 214 4.90 8.55 14.31
CA GLU A 214 3.60 8.65 14.99
C GLU A 214 2.58 7.60 14.53
N ILE A 215 2.76 7.04 13.32
CA ILE A 215 1.74 6.17 12.70
C ILE A 215 2.24 4.79 12.33
N THR A 216 3.56 4.58 12.18
CA THR A 216 4.08 3.26 11.81
C THR A 216 3.86 2.22 12.91
N ALA A 217 3.38 1.05 12.49
CA ALA A 217 3.19 -0.09 13.36
C ALA A 217 4.44 -1.02 13.42
N ILE A 218 5.50 -0.75 12.66
CA ILE A 218 6.70 -1.60 12.66
C ILE A 218 7.26 -1.82 14.07
N PRO A 219 7.41 -0.80 14.94
CA PRO A 219 7.91 -1.02 16.30
C PRO A 219 7.02 -1.98 17.12
N LEU A 220 5.74 -2.08 16.80
CA LEU A 220 4.80 -2.95 17.49
C LEU A 220 5.01 -4.42 17.15
N THR A 221 5.62 -4.75 16.01
CA THR A 221 5.96 -6.14 15.65
C THR A 221 6.92 -6.80 16.64
N LYS A 222 7.71 -6.01 17.39
CA LYS A 222 8.59 -6.53 18.43
C LYS A 222 7.85 -7.06 19.68
N ARG A 223 6.59 -6.66 19.86
CA ARG A 223 5.76 -7.00 21.03
C ARG A 223 4.55 -7.87 20.70
N TYR A 224 4.13 -7.86 19.44
CA TYR A 224 2.91 -8.53 18.99
C TYR A 224 3.20 -9.46 17.81
N ASP A 225 3.03 -10.76 18.02
CA ASP A 225 3.21 -11.83 17.04
C ASP A 225 1.97 -12.10 16.18
N ASN A 226 0.85 -11.42 16.48
CA ASN A 226 -0.37 -11.44 15.69
C ASN A 226 -0.43 -10.28 14.68
N LEU A 227 0.71 -9.75 14.29
CA LEU A 227 0.84 -8.58 13.41
C LEU A 227 1.81 -8.86 12.27
N MET A 228 1.45 -8.43 11.06
CA MET A 228 2.38 -8.25 9.94
C MET A 228 2.18 -6.88 9.34
N VAL A 229 3.27 -6.11 9.21
CA VAL A 229 3.29 -4.83 8.51
C VAL A 229 3.88 -5.04 7.12
N ILE A 230 3.18 -4.58 6.07
CA ILE A 230 3.60 -4.71 4.67
C ILE A 230 3.93 -3.32 4.12
N ARG A 231 5.02 -3.21 3.36
CA ARG A 231 5.43 -2.01 2.62
C ARG A 231 5.87 -2.35 1.20
N GLY A 232 5.92 -1.35 0.33
CA GLY A 232 6.39 -1.52 -1.03
C GLY A 232 7.01 -0.24 -1.60
N VAL A 233 7.81 -0.38 -2.65
CA VAL A 233 8.52 0.76 -3.29
C VAL A 233 7.75 1.38 -4.47
N SER A 234 6.55 0.88 -4.75
CA SER A 234 5.79 1.25 -5.95
C SER A 234 5.39 2.73 -5.99
N LYS A 235 5.11 3.32 -4.84
CA LYS A 235 4.52 4.65 -4.72
C LYS A 235 5.57 5.70 -4.40
N PHE A 236 6.13 5.67 -3.21
CA PHE A 236 7.12 6.66 -2.76
C PHE A 236 8.39 6.68 -3.59
N TYR A 237 8.91 5.52 -3.94
CA TYR A 237 10.14 5.39 -4.75
C TYR A 237 9.89 5.39 -6.25
N ALA A 238 8.65 5.62 -6.70
CA ALA A 238 8.26 5.66 -8.11
C ALA A 238 8.71 4.42 -8.91
N ALA A 239 8.69 3.24 -8.30
CA ALA A 239 9.20 2.01 -8.88
C ALA A 239 8.13 0.87 -8.96
N PRO A 240 6.91 1.13 -9.50
CA PRO A 240 5.86 0.11 -9.56
C PRO A 240 6.26 -1.10 -10.43
N GLY A 241 7.01 -0.88 -11.51
CA GLY A 241 7.48 -1.93 -12.41
C GLY A 241 8.59 -2.81 -11.83
N LEU A 242 9.25 -2.40 -10.76
CA LEU A 242 10.29 -3.16 -10.08
C LEU A 242 9.74 -4.40 -9.37
N ARG A 243 8.47 -4.34 -8.97
CA ARG A 243 7.77 -5.40 -8.23
C ARG A 243 8.50 -5.81 -6.96
N PHE A 244 8.84 -4.85 -6.11
CA PHE A 244 9.46 -5.10 -4.82
C PHE A 244 8.56 -4.61 -3.67
N GLY A 245 8.33 -5.51 -2.72
CA GLY A 245 7.68 -5.26 -1.44
C GLY A 245 8.29 -6.11 -0.35
N TYR A 246 8.00 -5.76 0.89
CA TYR A 246 8.46 -6.51 2.05
C TYR A 246 7.43 -6.48 3.18
N GLY A 247 7.49 -7.51 4.02
CA GLY A 247 6.67 -7.64 5.21
C GLY A 247 7.52 -7.87 6.45
N ILE A 248 7.06 -7.38 7.60
CA ILE A 248 7.73 -7.50 8.89
C ILE A 248 6.77 -8.09 9.91
N THR A 249 7.17 -9.21 10.53
CA THR A 249 6.42 -9.89 11.60
C THR A 249 7.38 -10.62 12.53
N SER A 250 7.11 -10.67 13.82
CA SER A 250 7.87 -11.48 14.76
C SER A 250 7.27 -12.88 15.00
N SER A 251 6.20 -13.22 14.30
CA SER A 251 5.59 -14.55 14.39
C SER A 251 6.46 -15.59 13.69
N GLU A 252 7.32 -16.29 14.41
CA GLU A 252 8.19 -17.33 13.85
C GLU A 252 7.42 -18.42 13.11
N ALA A 253 6.30 -18.87 13.69
CA ALA A 253 5.45 -19.88 13.08
C ALA A 253 4.86 -19.39 11.74
N PHE A 254 4.45 -18.12 11.70
CA PHE A 254 3.91 -17.52 10.47
C PHE A 254 5.00 -17.27 9.43
N LEU A 255 6.17 -16.76 9.83
CA LEU A 255 7.34 -16.63 8.94
C LEU A 255 7.72 -17.96 8.31
N LYS A 256 7.76 -19.02 9.09
CA LYS A 256 8.03 -20.37 8.57
C LYS A 256 6.98 -20.79 7.54
N SER A 257 5.70 -20.54 7.81
CA SER A 257 4.62 -20.83 6.86
C SER A 257 4.78 -20.02 5.57
N LEU A 258 5.06 -18.72 5.66
CA LEU A 258 5.29 -17.86 4.49
C LEU A 258 6.44 -18.40 3.64
N HIS A 259 7.60 -18.69 4.24
CA HIS A 259 8.76 -19.22 3.51
C HIS A 259 8.53 -20.58 2.85
N GLN A 260 7.68 -21.43 3.44
CA GLN A 260 7.34 -22.73 2.85
C GLN A 260 6.44 -22.63 1.63
N HIS A 261 5.57 -21.60 1.57
CA HIS A 261 4.56 -21.43 0.52
C HIS A 261 4.95 -20.38 -0.52
N GLN A 262 5.95 -19.54 -0.22
CA GLN A 262 6.46 -18.58 -1.17
C GLN A 262 7.27 -19.30 -2.27
N ASN A 263 7.04 -18.89 -3.53
CA ASN A 263 7.85 -19.41 -4.63
C ASN A 263 9.33 -19.04 -4.44
N PRO A 264 10.26 -19.99 -4.62
CA PRO A 264 11.68 -19.67 -4.61
C PRO A 264 11.99 -18.58 -5.65
N TRP A 265 12.81 -17.60 -5.27
CA TRP A 265 13.20 -16.47 -6.15
C TRP A 265 12.01 -15.68 -6.71
N SER A 266 10.94 -15.54 -5.95
CA SER A 266 9.77 -14.76 -6.36
C SER A 266 10.12 -13.31 -6.69
N LEU A 267 11.01 -12.69 -5.92
CA LEU A 267 11.58 -11.39 -6.24
C LEU A 267 12.76 -11.56 -7.18
N ASN A 268 12.71 -10.88 -8.33
CA ASN A 268 13.75 -10.90 -9.34
C ASN A 268 15.04 -10.20 -8.91
N SER A 269 16.18 -10.51 -9.57
CA SER A 269 17.50 -9.95 -9.23
C SER A 269 17.57 -8.43 -9.33
N VAL A 270 16.91 -7.83 -10.34
CA VAL A 270 16.82 -6.38 -10.49
C VAL A 270 16.05 -5.77 -9.34
N GLY A 271 14.94 -6.39 -8.95
CA GLY A 271 14.13 -5.97 -7.80
C GLY A 271 14.91 -6.01 -6.50
N ALA A 272 15.64 -7.08 -6.25
CA ALA A 272 16.46 -7.23 -5.06
C ALA A 272 17.58 -6.18 -5.00
N TYR A 273 18.37 -6.07 -6.07
CA TYR A 273 19.48 -5.12 -6.15
C TYR A 273 19.02 -3.66 -6.05
N THR A 274 18.02 -3.31 -6.88
CA THR A 274 17.50 -1.92 -6.87
C THR A 274 16.83 -1.57 -5.56
N GLY A 275 16.15 -2.53 -4.92
CA GLY A 275 15.53 -2.34 -3.61
C GLY A 275 16.54 -1.89 -2.56
N GLU A 276 17.73 -2.51 -2.53
CA GLU A 276 18.81 -2.10 -1.62
C GLU A 276 19.28 -0.66 -1.89
N LEU A 277 19.40 -0.29 -3.16
CA LEU A 277 19.82 1.06 -3.55
C LEU A 277 18.78 2.13 -3.15
N LEU A 278 17.50 1.84 -3.37
CA LEU A 278 16.40 2.74 -3.04
C LEU A 278 16.33 3.04 -1.53
N LEU A 279 16.42 1.99 -0.70
CA LEU A 279 16.35 2.13 0.75
C LEU A 279 17.56 2.87 1.35
N LYS A 280 18.67 2.93 0.64
CA LYS A 280 19.90 3.66 1.03
C LYS A 280 19.94 5.10 0.48
N ASP A 281 19.01 5.50 -0.39
CA ASP A 281 19.03 6.83 -1.00
C ASP A 281 18.28 7.86 -0.15
N THR A 282 18.95 8.31 0.91
CA THR A 282 18.40 9.28 1.87
C THR A 282 18.16 10.66 1.25
N ASP A 283 18.95 11.07 0.27
CA ASP A 283 18.77 12.36 -0.39
C ASP A 283 17.45 12.38 -1.16
N TYR A 284 17.18 11.33 -1.94
CA TYR A 284 15.91 11.17 -2.65
C TYR A 284 14.72 11.10 -1.68
N PHE A 285 14.88 10.41 -0.55
CA PHE A 285 13.86 10.33 0.48
C PHE A 285 13.48 11.73 1.01
N HIS A 286 14.46 12.55 1.36
CA HIS A 286 14.23 13.90 1.88
C HIS A 286 13.68 14.85 0.81
N GLU A 287 14.20 14.80 -0.42
CA GLU A 287 13.71 15.60 -1.56
C GLU A 287 12.25 15.29 -1.85
N THR A 288 11.89 14.01 -1.92
CA THR A 288 10.50 13.58 -2.13
C THR A 288 9.57 14.11 -1.06
N ARG A 289 9.93 13.94 0.20
CA ARG A 289 9.09 14.37 1.33
C ARG A 289 8.90 15.89 1.32
N ALA A 290 9.98 16.65 1.11
CA ALA A 290 9.90 18.11 1.01
C ALA A 290 8.94 18.57 -0.08
N LEU A 291 9.02 17.98 -1.29
CA LEU A 291 8.12 18.27 -2.39
C LEU A 291 6.67 17.91 -2.06
N ILE A 292 6.42 16.66 -1.67
CA ILE A 292 5.05 16.16 -1.48
C ILE A 292 4.35 16.90 -0.34
N LEU A 293 5.02 17.13 0.79
CA LEU A 293 4.41 17.82 1.93
C LEU A 293 4.11 19.30 1.62
N SER A 294 5.00 19.99 0.89
CA SER A 294 4.77 21.37 0.49
C SER A 294 3.62 21.48 -0.54
N GLU A 295 3.59 20.61 -1.55
CA GLU A 295 2.53 20.61 -2.56
C GLU A 295 1.17 20.19 -1.98
N ARG A 296 1.14 19.23 -1.06
CA ARG A 296 -0.09 18.86 -0.35
C ARG A 296 -0.67 20.07 0.38
N ALA A 297 0.15 20.79 1.15
CA ALA A 297 -0.29 21.98 1.87
C ALA A 297 -0.79 23.07 0.91
N ARG A 298 -0.08 23.30 -0.18
CA ARG A 298 -0.47 24.28 -1.23
C ARG A 298 -1.80 23.89 -1.89
N MET A 299 -1.96 22.63 -2.29
CA MET A 299 -3.19 22.14 -2.92
C MET A 299 -4.37 22.18 -1.96
N PHE A 300 -4.19 21.73 -0.73
CA PHE A 300 -5.23 21.78 0.30
C PHE A 300 -5.73 23.22 0.51
N ALA A 301 -4.83 24.16 0.73
CA ALA A 301 -5.18 25.58 0.90
C ALA A 301 -5.93 26.12 -0.33
N ARG A 302 -5.51 25.78 -1.55
CA ARG A 302 -6.17 26.26 -2.77
C ARG A 302 -7.56 25.66 -2.95
N LEU A 303 -7.71 24.33 -2.78
CA LEU A 303 -8.98 23.64 -2.95
C LEU A 303 -10.01 24.04 -1.88
N SER A 304 -9.56 24.37 -0.65
CA SER A 304 -10.45 24.85 0.43
C SER A 304 -11.13 26.21 0.12
N HIS A 305 -10.61 26.95 -0.88
CA HIS A 305 -11.18 28.23 -1.31
C HIS A 305 -11.93 28.13 -2.66
N MET A 306 -12.08 26.92 -3.20
CA MET A 306 -12.79 26.72 -4.47
C MET A 306 -14.21 26.22 -4.22
N ASP A 307 -15.21 26.89 -4.81
CA ASP A 307 -16.60 26.47 -4.73
C ASP A 307 -16.79 25.06 -5.32
N GLY A 308 -17.58 24.24 -4.63
CA GLY A 308 -17.89 22.87 -5.05
C GLY A 308 -16.84 21.82 -4.67
N TYR A 309 -15.78 22.20 -3.94
CA TYR A 309 -14.77 21.26 -3.42
C TYR A 309 -14.75 21.26 -1.89
N LYS A 310 -14.65 20.09 -1.31
CA LYS A 310 -14.43 19.87 0.13
C LYS A 310 -13.19 18.99 0.31
N PRO A 311 -12.00 19.58 0.46
CA PRO A 311 -10.81 18.79 0.75
C PRO A 311 -10.79 18.32 2.20
N TYR A 312 -10.32 17.10 2.43
CA TYR A 312 -10.09 16.54 3.76
C TYR A 312 -8.60 16.62 4.09
N ALA A 313 -8.30 17.03 5.31
CA ALA A 313 -6.93 17.04 5.81
C ALA A 313 -6.49 15.59 6.04
N GLY A 314 -5.75 15.03 5.08
CA GLY A 314 -5.09 13.75 5.25
C GLY A 314 -3.93 13.84 6.25
N TYR A 315 -3.39 12.68 6.63
CA TYR A 315 -2.21 12.60 7.51
C TYR A 315 -0.91 12.73 6.71
#